data_8799b03624b5f498b2f3e451aecd2968
#
_entry.id   8799b03624b5f498b2f3e451aecd2968
#
_cell.length_a   1.000
_cell.length_b   1.000
_cell.length_c   1.000
_cell.angle_alpha   90.00
_cell.angle_beta   90.00
_cell.angle_gamma   90.00
#
_symmetry.space_group_name_H-M   'P 1'
#
loop_
_entity.id
_entity.type
_entity.pdbx_description
1 polymer ?
#
loop_
_entity_poly.entity_id
_entity_poly.type
_entity_poly.pdbx_seq_one_letter_code
_entity_poly.pdbx_strand_id
1 'polypeptide(L)'
;DFYSMATGPSMKSRLVKVVAMDPGFPFYGKFKLKLQGSLNGSAHDLLHNRENIWIYPELRKQLDVDLGEFISIGQKKFRVNDFVMNDAGLQFQPAELAPKVFISRNHLSETKLLGQGNTAFHNSLFKLTSEDDYEKIITSIEQSISQPDIQVFSHQKAGHRAGRLLNYLSDFLGLVSLVALFLAILGSGYLFNGFIVNKINDIAILL
;
A
#
# COMPACT_ATOMS: atom_id res chain seq x y z
N ASP A 1 9.09 -1.66 -9.93
CA ASP A 1 9.53 -1.45 -8.55
C ASP A 1 10.37 -2.63 -8.07
N PHE A 2 11.26 -2.38 -7.13
CA PHE A 2 12.13 -3.38 -6.54
C PHE A 2 12.64 -2.91 -5.18
N TYR A 3 13.17 -3.82 -4.38
CA TYR A 3 13.75 -3.50 -3.08
C TYR A 3 15.26 -3.32 -3.19
N SER A 4 15.80 -2.27 -2.55
CA SER A 4 17.23 -2.00 -2.50
C SER A 4 17.61 -1.27 -1.21
N MET A 5 18.91 -1.20 -0.93
CA MET A 5 19.42 -0.36 0.14
C MET A 5 19.62 1.07 -0.36
N ALA A 6 19.11 2.02 0.39
CA ALA A 6 19.40 3.44 0.22
C ALA A 6 20.34 3.89 1.33
N THR A 7 21.38 4.65 0.97
CA THR A 7 22.39 5.15 1.91
C THR A 7 22.40 6.67 1.91
N GLY A 8 22.22 7.26 3.08
CA GLY A 8 22.26 8.70 3.30
C GLY A 8 23.68 9.27 3.42
N PRO A 9 23.84 10.60 3.56
CA PRO A 9 25.13 11.26 3.66
C PRO A 9 25.92 10.85 4.91
N SER A 10 25.26 10.52 6.00
CA SER A 10 25.87 10.02 7.24
C SER A 10 26.16 8.52 7.23
N MET A 11 26.20 7.88 6.06
CA MET A 11 26.43 6.44 5.86
C MET A 11 25.39 5.51 6.52
N LYS A 12 24.28 6.06 7.00
CA LYS A 12 23.14 5.27 7.45
C LYS A 12 22.46 4.65 6.24
N SER A 13 22.18 3.35 6.32
CA SER A 13 21.51 2.61 5.23
C SER A 13 20.19 2.05 5.69
N ARG A 14 19.18 2.05 4.80
CA ARG A 14 17.84 1.49 5.02
C ARG A 14 17.35 0.76 3.78
N LEU A 15 16.61 -0.32 4.03
CA LEU A 15 15.87 -0.99 2.96
C LEU A 15 14.74 -0.07 2.49
N VAL A 16 14.65 0.15 1.19
CA VAL A 16 13.62 0.96 0.54
C VAL A 16 13.02 0.21 -0.64
N LYS A 17 11.77 0.53 -0.94
CA LYS A 17 11.13 0.11 -2.19
C LYS A 17 11.33 1.21 -3.23
N VAL A 18 12.14 0.95 -4.22
CA VAL A 18 12.39 1.87 -5.33
C VAL A 18 11.29 1.74 -6.36
N VAL A 19 10.59 2.84 -6.61
CA VAL A 19 9.55 2.95 -7.63
C VAL A 19 10.07 3.83 -8.75
N ALA A 20 10.40 3.22 -9.88
CA ALA A 20 10.85 3.93 -11.07
C ALA A 20 9.64 4.26 -11.96
N MET A 21 9.38 5.55 -12.16
CA MET A 21 8.20 6.04 -12.84
C MET A 21 8.50 6.44 -14.29
N ASP A 22 7.56 6.10 -15.16
CA ASP A 22 7.54 6.57 -16.56
C ASP A 22 6.80 7.92 -16.70
N PRO A 23 7.01 8.62 -17.82
CA PRO A 23 6.21 9.80 -18.17
C PRO A 23 4.71 9.48 -18.19
N GLY A 24 3.90 10.43 -17.69
CA GLY A 24 2.46 10.28 -17.67
C GLY A 24 1.88 9.54 -16.46
N PHE A 25 2.71 8.95 -15.61
CA PHE A 25 2.26 8.41 -14.33
C PHE A 25 2.11 9.53 -13.27
N PRO A 26 1.05 9.55 -12.47
CA PRO A 26 -0.09 8.63 -12.42
C PRO A 26 -1.20 8.99 -13.42
N PHE A 27 -1.90 7.98 -13.97
CA PHE A 27 -3.08 8.20 -14.81
C PHE A 27 -4.27 8.70 -14.01
N TYR A 28 -4.37 8.28 -12.76
CA TYR A 28 -5.41 8.66 -11.79
C TYR A 28 -4.76 9.01 -10.46
N GLY A 29 -5.42 9.89 -9.70
CA GLY A 29 -4.89 10.39 -8.44
C GLY A 29 -3.86 11.50 -8.64
N LYS A 30 -3.23 11.93 -7.55
CA LYS A 30 -2.29 13.05 -7.51
C LYS A 30 -1.18 12.74 -6.52
N PHE A 31 0.05 13.04 -6.88
CA PHE A 31 1.11 13.17 -5.89
C PHE A 31 0.92 14.47 -5.10
N LYS A 32 0.95 14.36 -3.78
CA LYS A 32 1.02 15.53 -2.90
C LYS A 32 2.42 15.62 -2.33
N LEU A 33 3.17 16.60 -2.80
CA LEU A 33 4.52 16.89 -2.34
C LEU A 33 4.50 18.03 -1.32
N LYS A 34 5.50 18.07 -0.47
CA LYS A 34 5.57 19.06 0.62
C LYS A 34 5.81 20.47 0.10
N LEU A 35 6.74 20.65 -0.85
CA LEU A 35 7.10 21.96 -1.40
C LEU A 35 6.27 22.33 -2.62
N GLN A 36 6.04 21.38 -3.51
CA GLN A 36 5.42 21.65 -4.81
C GLN A 36 3.90 21.46 -4.82
N GLY A 37 3.33 21.01 -3.69
CA GLY A 37 1.89 20.79 -3.57
C GLY A 37 1.39 19.57 -4.33
N SER A 38 0.20 19.67 -4.93
CA SER A 38 -0.41 18.55 -5.68
C SER A 38 0.00 18.56 -7.14
N LEU A 39 0.63 17.49 -7.59
CA LEU A 39 1.07 17.29 -8.97
C LEU A 39 0.20 16.26 -9.68
N ASN A 40 -0.28 16.63 -10.87
CA ASN A 40 -0.89 15.73 -11.83
C ASN A 40 0.17 15.39 -12.88
N GLY A 41 0.11 14.30 -13.57
CA GLY A 41 0.88 13.93 -14.78
C GLY A 41 2.27 14.49 -15.06
N SER A 42 2.58 15.70 -14.59
CA SER A 42 3.89 16.37 -14.71
C SER A 42 4.88 15.98 -13.62
N ALA A 43 4.51 15.05 -12.74
CA ALA A 43 5.38 14.59 -11.65
C ALA A 43 6.71 14.04 -12.19
N HIS A 44 6.65 13.37 -13.33
CA HIS A 44 7.81 12.77 -13.97
C HIS A 44 8.86 13.78 -14.41
N ASP A 45 8.46 14.94 -14.95
CA ASP A 45 9.38 15.94 -15.49
C ASP A 45 10.33 16.48 -14.42
N LEU A 46 9.84 16.59 -13.20
CA LEU A 46 10.63 17.04 -12.06
C LEU A 46 11.66 16.01 -11.58
N LEU A 47 11.37 14.72 -11.76
CA LEU A 47 12.31 13.64 -11.47
C LEU A 47 13.28 13.40 -12.63
N HIS A 48 12.82 13.62 -13.88
CA HIS A 48 13.57 13.29 -15.07
C HIS A 48 14.76 14.23 -15.31
N ASN A 49 14.57 15.52 -15.10
CA ASN A 49 15.53 16.53 -15.56
C ASN A 49 16.77 16.71 -14.67
N ARG A 50 16.85 16.13 -13.45
CA ARG A 50 17.89 16.47 -12.48
C ARG A 50 18.30 15.34 -11.53
N GLU A 51 18.27 14.10 -11.91
CA GLU A 51 18.65 13.01 -10.99
C GLU A 51 17.98 13.13 -9.60
N ASN A 52 16.76 13.63 -9.60
CA ASN A 52 16.00 13.88 -8.37
C ASN A 52 15.38 12.61 -7.84
N ILE A 53 15.19 12.58 -6.52
CA ILE A 53 14.46 11.54 -5.82
C ILE A 53 13.43 12.18 -4.89
N TRP A 54 12.25 11.58 -4.79
CA TRP A 54 11.28 11.89 -3.76
C TRP A 54 11.23 10.77 -2.74
N ILE A 55 11.22 11.15 -1.49
CA ILE A 55 11.22 10.21 -0.36
C ILE A 55 10.08 10.55 0.60
N TYR A 56 9.67 9.57 1.40
CA TYR A 56 8.75 9.84 2.49
C TYR A 56 9.44 10.54 3.68
N PRO A 57 8.72 11.37 4.47
CA PRO A 57 9.29 12.09 5.61
C PRO A 57 9.95 11.20 6.67
N GLU A 58 9.49 9.94 6.80
CA GLU A 58 10.07 8.96 7.73
C GLU A 58 11.51 8.62 7.37
N LEU A 59 11.83 8.54 6.06
CA LEU A 59 13.19 8.27 5.58
C LEU A 59 14.16 9.41 5.91
N ARG A 60 13.69 10.64 5.97
CA ARG A 60 14.51 11.80 6.36
C ARG A 60 15.23 11.54 7.69
N LYS A 61 14.48 11.09 8.70
CA LYS A 61 15.05 10.80 10.03
C LYS A 61 15.91 9.55 10.05
N GLN A 62 15.51 8.52 9.29
CA GLN A 62 16.19 7.23 9.28
C GLN A 62 17.54 7.28 8.55
N LEU A 63 17.64 8.05 7.48
CA LEU A 63 18.85 8.23 6.66
C LEU A 63 19.65 9.49 7.05
N ASP A 64 19.09 10.32 7.94
CA ASP A 64 19.69 11.59 8.34
C ASP A 64 20.01 12.45 7.12
N VAL A 65 18.99 12.73 6.32
CA VAL A 65 19.09 13.41 5.03
C VAL A 65 18.09 14.54 4.94
N ASP A 66 18.51 15.68 4.43
CA ASP A 66 17.68 16.85 4.19
C ASP A 66 17.47 17.14 2.69
N LEU A 67 16.58 18.11 2.42
CA LEU A 67 16.34 18.59 1.07
C LEU A 67 17.62 19.12 0.44
N GLY A 68 17.86 18.72 -0.80
CA GLY A 68 19.05 19.11 -1.56
C GLY A 68 20.27 18.21 -1.34
N GLU A 69 20.26 17.36 -0.31
CA GLU A 69 21.31 16.39 -0.07
C GLU A 69 21.15 15.13 -0.95
N PHE A 70 22.13 14.26 -0.91
CA PHE A 70 22.21 13.11 -1.80
C PHE A 70 21.98 11.79 -1.05
N ILE A 71 21.21 10.92 -1.69
CA ILE A 71 21.01 9.50 -1.29
C ILE A 71 21.60 8.63 -2.38
N SER A 72 22.37 7.61 -2.00
CA SER A 72 22.89 6.60 -2.90
C SER A 72 21.96 5.40 -2.98
N ILE A 73 21.59 4.99 -4.20
CA ILE A 73 20.85 3.77 -4.49
C ILE A 73 21.63 2.98 -5.52
N GLY A 74 22.16 1.81 -5.14
CA GLY A 74 23.13 1.11 -5.96
C GLY A 74 24.38 1.97 -6.20
N GLN A 75 24.76 2.14 -7.46
CA GLN A 75 25.90 2.95 -7.85
C GLN A 75 25.57 4.42 -8.16
N LYS A 76 24.28 4.79 -8.13
CA LYS A 76 23.81 6.13 -8.47
C LYS A 76 23.50 6.94 -7.23
N LYS A 77 23.87 8.23 -7.27
CA LYS A 77 23.47 9.24 -6.27
C LYS A 77 22.30 10.05 -6.79
N PHE A 78 21.29 10.23 -5.96
CA PHE A 78 20.11 11.01 -6.27
C PHE A 78 19.99 12.16 -5.29
N ARG A 79 19.59 13.33 -5.78
CA ARG A 79 19.33 14.51 -4.95
C ARG A 79 17.91 14.47 -4.40
N VAL A 80 17.75 14.61 -3.10
CA VAL A 80 16.44 14.72 -2.46
C VAL A 80 15.80 16.06 -2.83
N ASN A 81 14.80 16.03 -3.69
CA ASN A 81 14.15 17.22 -4.20
C ASN A 81 12.89 17.61 -3.41
N ASP A 82 12.12 16.63 -2.95
CA ASP A 82 10.90 16.87 -2.17
C ASP A 82 10.52 15.65 -1.32
N PHE A 83 9.56 15.86 -0.40
CA PHE A 83 8.97 14.81 0.41
C PHE A 83 7.56 14.49 -0.07
N VAL A 84 7.27 13.19 -0.22
CA VAL A 84 5.95 12.71 -0.58
C VAL A 84 5.06 12.68 0.65
N MET A 85 4.00 13.48 0.63
CA MET A 85 2.98 13.49 1.69
C MET A 85 1.85 12.51 1.38
N ASN A 86 1.58 12.29 0.09
CA ASN A 86 0.62 11.30 -0.40
C ASN A 86 1.02 10.90 -1.82
N ASP A 87 1.05 9.60 -2.08
CA ASP A 87 1.27 9.07 -3.42
C ASP A 87 -0.08 8.77 -4.12
N ALA A 88 -0.03 8.63 -5.43
CA ALA A 88 -1.21 8.26 -6.22
C ALA A 88 -1.54 6.77 -6.14
N GLY A 89 -0.80 6.00 -5.35
CA GLY A 89 -1.04 4.58 -5.14
C GLY A 89 -2.26 4.31 -4.26
N LEU A 90 -2.79 3.11 -4.37
CA LEU A 90 -3.84 2.63 -3.46
C LEU A 90 -3.30 2.65 -2.02
N GLN A 91 -3.91 3.45 -1.18
CA GLN A 91 -3.54 3.63 0.24
C GLN A 91 -3.71 2.37 1.10
N PHE A 92 -4.32 1.33 0.55
CA PHE A 92 -4.55 0.05 1.21
C PHE A 92 -3.56 -1.03 0.72
N GLN A 93 -2.26 -0.79 0.88
CA GLN A 93 -1.33 -1.91 0.88
C GLN A 93 -1.06 -2.30 2.34
N PRO A 94 -1.27 -3.58 2.72
CA PRO A 94 -0.89 -4.05 4.03
C PRO A 94 0.60 -3.75 4.22
N ALA A 95 0.97 -3.25 5.38
CA ALA A 95 2.27 -2.73 5.78
C ALA A 95 3.41 -3.08 4.81
N GLU A 96 3.79 -2.13 3.96
CA GLU A 96 4.96 -2.34 3.11
C GLU A 96 6.19 -2.54 4.00
N LEU A 97 6.97 -3.56 3.68
CA LEU A 97 8.17 -3.93 4.44
C LEU A 97 9.24 -2.82 4.47
N ALA A 98 9.13 -1.86 3.55
CA ALA A 98 10.08 -0.78 3.41
C ALA A 98 9.41 0.48 2.83
N PRO A 99 9.81 1.68 3.28
CA PRO A 99 9.30 2.93 2.75
C PRO A 99 9.66 3.08 1.26
N LYS A 100 8.74 3.69 0.50
CA LYS A 100 8.93 3.93 -0.93
C LYS A 100 9.86 5.13 -1.18
N VAL A 101 10.58 5.04 -2.27
CA VAL A 101 11.30 6.16 -2.88
C VAL A 101 10.95 6.21 -4.38
N PHE A 102 10.83 7.40 -4.93
CA PHE A 102 10.40 7.59 -6.32
C PHE A 102 11.53 8.21 -7.13
N ILE A 103 11.87 7.54 -8.23
CA ILE A 103 12.88 8.00 -9.20
C ILE A 103 12.30 7.99 -10.62
N SER A 104 12.95 8.67 -11.55
CA SER A 104 12.63 8.51 -12.96
C SER A 104 13.18 7.18 -13.48
N ARG A 105 12.41 6.50 -14.33
CA ARG A 105 12.84 5.26 -15.00
C ARG A 105 14.11 5.43 -15.82
N ASN A 106 14.37 6.61 -16.37
CA ASN A 106 15.54 6.88 -17.17
C ASN A 106 16.86 6.69 -16.40
N HIS A 107 16.83 6.93 -15.09
CA HIS A 107 18.01 6.76 -14.23
C HIS A 107 18.14 5.34 -13.66
N LEU A 108 17.20 4.47 -13.96
CA LEU A 108 17.17 3.12 -13.39
C LEU A 108 18.37 2.27 -13.82
N SER A 109 18.76 2.34 -15.09
CA SER A 109 19.92 1.61 -15.61
C SER A 109 21.24 2.04 -14.95
N GLU A 110 21.35 3.30 -14.57
CA GLU A 110 22.52 3.87 -13.93
C GLU A 110 22.73 3.37 -12.49
N THR A 111 21.67 2.90 -11.85
CA THR A 111 21.76 2.29 -10.50
C THR A 111 22.52 0.98 -10.52
N LYS A 112 22.62 0.31 -11.67
CA LYS A 112 23.18 -1.04 -11.89
C LYS A 112 22.58 -2.11 -10.95
N LEU A 113 21.37 -1.90 -10.48
CA LEU A 113 20.68 -2.83 -9.59
C LEU A 113 19.84 -3.86 -10.33
N LEU A 114 19.51 -3.60 -11.60
CA LEU A 114 18.79 -4.55 -12.45
C LEU A 114 19.80 -5.41 -13.21
N GLY A 115 20.13 -6.56 -12.64
CA GLY A 115 21.02 -7.55 -13.22
C GLY A 115 20.54 -8.98 -12.98
N GLN A 116 21.29 -9.96 -13.44
CA GLN A 116 20.98 -11.37 -13.16
C GLN A 116 20.93 -11.59 -11.64
N GLY A 117 19.79 -12.13 -11.17
CA GLY A 117 19.57 -12.46 -9.76
C GLY A 117 18.79 -11.42 -8.95
N ASN A 118 18.47 -10.26 -9.51
CA ASN A 118 17.64 -9.27 -8.83
C ASN A 118 16.18 -9.39 -9.26
N THR A 119 15.29 -9.46 -8.28
CA THR A 119 13.84 -9.49 -8.53
C THR A 119 13.31 -8.07 -8.67
N ALA A 120 12.72 -7.77 -9.82
CA ALA A 120 12.00 -6.53 -10.06
C ALA A 120 10.59 -6.81 -10.55
N PHE A 121 9.64 -6.02 -10.07
CA PHE A 121 8.25 -6.07 -10.53
C PHE A 121 8.04 -4.99 -11.59
N HIS A 122 7.63 -5.42 -12.77
CA HIS A 122 7.28 -4.54 -13.87
C HIS A 122 5.76 -4.39 -13.94
N ASN A 123 5.28 -3.18 -13.72
CA ASN A 123 3.85 -2.87 -13.81
C ASN A 123 3.61 -2.01 -15.05
N SER A 124 2.92 -2.54 -16.03
CA SER A 124 2.47 -1.79 -17.21
C SER A 124 1.02 -1.36 -16.99
N LEU A 125 0.80 -0.06 -16.97
CA LEU A 125 -0.53 0.52 -16.77
C LEU A 125 -1.09 0.98 -18.12
N PHE A 126 -2.34 0.64 -18.39
CA PHE A 126 -3.05 1.04 -19.59
C PHE A 126 -4.30 1.81 -19.22
N LYS A 127 -4.48 2.99 -19.82
CA LYS A 127 -5.69 3.78 -19.69
C LYS A 127 -6.62 3.44 -20.86
N LEU A 128 -7.76 2.83 -20.55
CA LEU A 128 -8.78 2.53 -21.55
C LEU A 128 -9.73 3.74 -21.72
N THR A 129 -10.20 3.96 -22.93
CA THR A 129 -11.09 5.07 -23.29
C THR A 129 -12.57 4.72 -23.10
N SER A 130 -12.92 3.45 -23.06
CA SER A 130 -14.28 2.96 -22.90
C SER A 130 -14.34 1.85 -21.87
N GLU A 131 -15.31 1.92 -20.94
CA GLU A 131 -15.50 0.89 -19.92
C GLU A 131 -16.09 -0.41 -20.49
N ASP A 132 -16.81 -0.33 -21.61
CA ASP A 132 -17.54 -1.47 -22.17
C ASP A 132 -16.65 -2.54 -22.80
N ASP A 133 -15.41 -2.20 -23.16
CA ASP A 133 -14.50 -3.13 -23.84
C ASP A 133 -13.42 -3.78 -22.93
N TYR A 134 -13.37 -3.40 -21.63
CA TYR A 134 -12.26 -3.82 -20.78
C TYR A 134 -12.21 -5.34 -20.58
N GLU A 135 -13.34 -6.04 -20.48
CA GLU A 135 -13.36 -7.49 -20.29
C GLU A 135 -12.86 -8.22 -21.55
N LYS A 136 -13.22 -7.74 -22.73
CA LYS A 136 -12.70 -8.29 -23.99
C LYS A 136 -11.21 -8.09 -24.12
N ILE A 137 -10.72 -6.91 -23.74
CA ILE A 137 -9.29 -6.57 -23.78
C ILE A 137 -8.52 -7.45 -22.79
N ILE A 138 -9.01 -7.61 -21.56
CA ILE A 138 -8.39 -8.48 -20.56
C ILE A 138 -8.32 -9.91 -21.08
N THR A 139 -9.43 -10.46 -21.57
CA THR A 139 -9.49 -11.82 -22.10
C THR A 139 -8.52 -11.99 -23.28
N SER A 140 -8.43 -11.02 -24.18
CA SER A 140 -7.49 -11.04 -25.30
C SER A 140 -6.02 -11.02 -24.84
N ILE A 141 -5.72 -10.21 -23.84
CA ILE A 141 -4.38 -10.13 -23.25
C ILE A 141 -4.05 -11.44 -22.52
N GLU A 142 -4.96 -11.97 -21.70
CA GLU A 142 -4.78 -13.24 -20.98
C GLU A 142 -4.57 -14.40 -21.94
N GLN A 143 -5.29 -14.43 -23.06
CA GLN A 143 -5.10 -15.47 -24.10
C GLN A 143 -3.79 -15.32 -24.89
N SER A 144 -3.30 -14.10 -25.04
CA SER A 144 -2.05 -13.83 -25.77
C SER A 144 -0.81 -14.06 -24.91
N ILE A 145 -0.96 -14.08 -23.59
CA ILE A 145 0.13 -14.25 -22.64
C ILE A 145 0.15 -15.71 -22.16
N SER A 146 1.15 -16.45 -22.65
CA SER A 146 1.37 -17.84 -22.22
C SER A 146 2.32 -17.96 -21.02
N GLN A 147 2.79 -16.84 -20.47
CA GLN A 147 3.77 -16.84 -19.38
C GLN A 147 3.06 -16.81 -18.02
N PRO A 148 3.33 -17.77 -17.11
CA PRO A 148 2.65 -17.86 -15.81
C PRO A 148 2.96 -16.71 -14.86
N ASP A 149 4.06 -16.00 -15.09
CA ASP A 149 4.53 -14.90 -14.22
C ASP A 149 3.86 -13.55 -14.51
N ILE A 150 3.08 -13.47 -15.60
CA ILE A 150 2.38 -12.25 -15.97
C ILE A 150 0.94 -12.32 -15.48
N GLN A 151 0.53 -11.36 -14.67
CA GLN A 151 -0.82 -11.25 -14.15
C GLN A 151 -1.49 -10.00 -14.68
N VAL A 152 -2.68 -10.14 -15.21
CA VAL A 152 -3.50 -9.03 -15.70
C VAL A 152 -4.55 -8.67 -14.65
N PHE A 153 -4.58 -7.40 -14.25
CA PHE A 153 -5.54 -6.92 -13.27
C PHE A 153 -6.37 -5.77 -13.84
N SER A 154 -7.68 -5.84 -13.71
CA SER A 154 -8.54 -4.68 -13.89
C SER A 154 -8.64 -3.89 -12.59
N HIS A 155 -9.06 -2.61 -12.71
CA HIS A 155 -9.35 -1.76 -11.54
C HIS A 155 -10.43 -2.40 -10.63
N GLN A 156 -11.39 -3.14 -11.19
CA GLN A 156 -12.41 -3.86 -10.44
C GLN A 156 -11.81 -5.04 -9.65
N LYS A 157 -10.94 -5.85 -10.28
CA LYS A 157 -10.27 -6.98 -9.59
C LYS A 157 -9.32 -6.50 -8.48
N ALA A 158 -8.72 -5.33 -8.62
CA ALA A 158 -7.91 -4.72 -7.54
C ALA A 158 -8.75 -4.41 -6.29
N GLY A 159 -9.99 -3.91 -6.48
CA GLY A 159 -10.95 -3.68 -5.39
C GLY A 159 -11.41 -4.98 -4.71
N HIS A 160 -11.52 -6.08 -5.43
CA HIS A 160 -11.93 -7.37 -4.87
C HIS A 160 -10.94 -7.97 -3.86
N ARG A 161 -9.64 -7.68 -3.96
CA ARG A 161 -8.67 -8.11 -2.93
C ARG A 161 -8.88 -7.40 -1.60
N ALA A 162 -9.11 -6.09 -1.64
CA ALA A 162 -9.45 -5.32 -0.44
C ALA A 162 -10.82 -5.77 0.12
N GLY A 163 -11.81 -6.00 -0.75
CA GLY A 163 -13.13 -6.51 -0.38
C GLY A 163 -13.07 -7.87 0.33
N ARG A 164 -12.22 -8.78 -0.11
CA ARG A 164 -12.07 -10.10 0.56
C ARG A 164 -11.54 -9.97 1.99
N LEU A 165 -10.56 -9.09 2.23
CA LEU A 165 -10.06 -8.85 3.57
C LEU A 165 -11.14 -8.26 4.47
N LEU A 166 -11.96 -7.34 3.95
CA LEU A 166 -13.10 -6.78 4.69
C LEU A 166 -14.16 -7.86 4.99
N ASN A 167 -14.42 -8.77 4.05
CA ASN A 167 -15.35 -9.89 4.28
C ASN A 167 -14.83 -10.82 5.37
N TYR A 168 -13.55 -11.22 5.35
CA TYR A 168 -12.97 -12.03 6.42
C TYR A 168 -13.04 -11.34 7.79
N LEU A 169 -12.80 -10.03 7.84
CA LEU A 169 -12.93 -9.26 9.06
C LEU A 169 -14.38 -9.21 9.54
N SER A 170 -15.33 -9.02 8.63
CA SER A 170 -16.77 -9.04 8.92
C SER A 170 -17.24 -10.40 9.46
N ASP A 171 -16.81 -11.49 8.84
CA ASP A 171 -17.12 -12.84 9.26
C ASP A 171 -16.53 -13.14 10.66
N PHE A 172 -15.30 -12.71 10.91
CA PHE A 172 -14.67 -12.82 12.24
C PHE A 172 -15.43 -12.03 13.30
N LEU A 173 -15.78 -10.78 13.02
CA LEU A 173 -16.58 -9.95 13.94
C LEU A 173 -17.96 -10.54 14.18
N GLY A 174 -18.58 -11.13 13.16
CA GLY A 174 -19.85 -11.85 13.27
C GLY A 174 -19.75 -13.02 14.25
N LEU A 175 -18.69 -13.82 14.12
CA LEU A 175 -18.43 -14.94 15.03
C LEU A 175 -18.22 -14.48 16.49
N VAL A 176 -17.41 -13.44 16.69
CA VAL A 176 -17.16 -12.85 18.02
C VAL A 176 -18.45 -12.32 18.63
N SER A 177 -19.28 -11.63 17.83
CA SER A 177 -20.58 -11.12 18.28
C SER A 177 -21.53 -12.24 18.71
N LEU A 178 -21.55 -13.35 17.99
CA LEU A 178 -22.36 -14.52 18.31
C LEU A 178 -21.90 -15.15 19.64
N VAL A 179 -20.61 -15.30 19.86
CA VAL A 179 -20.07 -15.79 21.14
C VAL A 179 -20.39 -14.85 22.28
N ALA A 180 -20.25 -13.53 22.08
CA ALA A 180 -20.61 -12.54 23.09
C ALA A 180 -22.10 -12.58 23.43
N LEU A 181 -22.97 -12.75 22.44
CA LEU A 181 -24.40 -12.91 22.65
C LEU A 181 -24.73 -14.17 23.50
N PHE A 182 -24.04 -15.27 23.17
CA PHE A 182 -24.24 -16.53 23.93
C PHE A 182 -23.84 -16.38 25.39
N LEU A 183 -22.68 -15.74 25.65
CA LEU A 183 -22.25 -15.45 27.03
C LEU A 183 -23.20 -14.50 27.77
N ALA A 184 -23.73 -13.51 27.08
CA ALA A 184 -24.71 -12.59 27.66
C ALA A 184 -26.00 -13.31 28.06
N ILE A 185 -26.49 -14.24 27.23
CA ILE A 185 -27.68 -15.05 27.53
C ILE A 185 -27.43 -15.95 28.74
N LEU A 186 -26.30 -16.65 28.80
CA LEU A 186 -25.92 -17.51 29.91
C LEU A 186 -25.78 -16.69 31.21
N GLY A 187 -25.07 -15.55 31.14
CA GLY A 187 -24.92 -14.67 32.30
C GLY A 187 -26.22 -14.11 32.80
N SER A 188 -27.09 -13.69 31.90
CA SER A 188 -28.45 -13.21 32.26
C SER A 188 -29.28 -14.31 32.88
N GLY A 189 -29.26 -15.52 32.33
CA GLY A 189 -29.98 -16.68 32.89
C GLY A 189 -29.49 -17.04 34.29
N TYR A 190 -28.17 -16.99 34.52
CA TYR A 190 -27.58 -17.25 35.84
C TYR A 190 -28.02 -16.18 36.87
N LEU A 191 -27.97 -14.91 36.52
CA LEU A 191 -28.41 -13.81 37.37
C LEU A 191 -29.89 -13.90 37.68
N PHE A 192 -30.75 -14.23 36.69
CA PHE A 192 -32.15 -14.39 36.87
C PHE A 192 -32.51 -15.56 37.81
N ASN A 193 -31.82 -16.69 37.64
CA ASN A 193 -31.98 -17.84 38.52
C ASN A 193 -31.61 -17.51 39.99
N GLY A 194 -30.45 -16.82 40.18
CA GLY A 194 -30.06 -16.36 41.52
C GLY A 194 -31.06 -15.39 42.15
N PHE A 195 -31.64 -14.49 41.36
CA PHE A 195 -32.67 -13.57 41.82
C PHE A 195 -33.94 -14.29 42.25
N ILE A 196 -34.39 -15.28 41.47
CA ILE A 196 -35.61 -16.05 41.79
C ILE A 196 -35.40 -16.84 43.10
N VAL A 197 -34.27 -17.56 43.23
CA VAL A 197 -33.99 -18.38 44.43
C VAL A 197 -33.98 -17.53 45.71
N ASN A 198 -33.38 -16.35 45.66
CA ASN A 198 -33.35 -15.42 46.79
C ASN A 198 -34.74 -14.85 47.11
N LYS A 199 -35.58 -14.60 46.08
CA LYS A 199 -36.88 -14.00 46.24
C LYS A 199 -37.99 -15.00 46.69
N ILE A 200 -37.82 -16.27 46.35
CA ILE A 200 -38.76 -17.34 46.82
C ILE A 200 -38.80 -17.42 48.33
N ASN A 201 -37.67 -17.25 49.03
CA ASN A 201 -37.64 -17.25 50.49
C ASN A 201 -38.42 -16.06 51.10
N ASP A 202 -38.35 -14.88 50.47
CA ASP A 202 -39.10 -13.69 50.89
C ASP A 202 -40.62 -13.84 50.66
N ILE A 203 -41.02 -14.49 49.58
CA ILE A 203 -42.43 -14.76 49.24
C ILE A 203 -43.06 -15.84 50.16
N ALA A 204 -42.25 -16.85 50.52
CA ALA A 204 -42.69 -17.90 51.41
C ALA A 204 -42.96 -17.42 52.88
N ILE A 205 -42.43 -16.27 53.29
CA ILE A 205 -42.62 -15.65 54.57
C ILE A 205 -43.85 -14.78 54.56
N LEU A 206 -44.37 -14.37 53.39
CA LEU A 206 -45.54 -13.49 53.23
C LEU A 206 -46.89 -14.25 53.01
N LEU A 207 -46.85 -15.56 52.87
CA LEU A 207 -47.96 -16.48 52.77
C LEU A 207 -48.14 -17.26 54.07
#